data_b7546719d1b34f800867842b138504af
#
_entry.id   b7546719d1b34f800867842b138504af
#
_cell.length_a   1.000
_cell.length_b   1.000
_cell.length_c   1.000
_cell.angle_alpha   90.00
_cell.angle_beta   90.00
_cell.angle_gamma   90.00
#
_symmetry.space_group_name_H-M   'P 1'
#
loop_
_entity.id
_entity.type
_entity.pdbx_description
1 polymer ?
#
loop_
_entity_poly.entity_id
_entity_poly.type
_entity_poly.pdbx_seq_one_letter_code
_entity_poly.pdbx_strand_id
1 'polypeptide(L)'
;MNPTSRPAQASPGVLPPVGPSLLVRIAVRPMTRVLNPLMVKITNRRQFSMAAQLRHVGRRSGNVYVTPVGARVSGDVAVIPLTFGNQSDWAKNVRAAGGCSIRANGQDYQATEPEFLDRRAAGPLLASLFNPVARAGFKMLGIKQYLRLHVTPAGAPAG
;
A
#
# COMPACT_ATOMS: atom_id res chain seq x y z
N MET A 1 2.49 -30.74 -40.87
CA MET A 1 2.49 -31.01 -39.42
C MET A 1 2.97 -29.77 -38.69
N ASN A 2 2.08 -29.06 -38.05
CA ASN A 2 2.36 -27.79 -37.37
C ASN A 2 2.51 -28.08 -35.88
N PRO A 3 3.62 -27.76 -35.21
CA PRO A 3 3.70 -27.85 -33.76
C PRO A 3 3.00 -26.67 -33.11
N THR A 4 2.05 -26.97 -32.32
CA THR A 4 1.21 -26.20 -31.43
C THR A 4 2.02 -25.18 -30.61
N SER A 5 1.77 -23.89 -30.87
CA SER A 5 2.26 -22.81 -30.01
C SER A 5 1.52 -22.85 -28.66
N ARG A 6 2.27 -23.17 -27.62
CA ARG A 6 1.85 -23.10 -26.25
C ARG A 6 1.62 -21.61 -25.86
N PRO A 7 0.47 -21.21 -25.35
CA PRO A 7 0.31 -19.83 -24.90
C PRO A 7 1.25 -19.59 -23.71
N ALA A 8 1.99 -18.50 -23.80
CA ALA A 8 2.85 -18.01 -22.72
C ALA A 8 2.02 -17.80 -21.44
N GLN A 9 2.39 -18.47 -20.37
CA GLN A 9 1.85 -18.24 -19.04
C GLN A 9 2.22 -16.81 -18.63
N ALA A 10 1.20 -15.99 -18.47
CA ALA A 10 1.35 -14.67 -17.91
C ALA A 10 1.85 -14.78 -16.46
N SER A 11 3.05 -14.32 -16.23
CA SER A 11 3.62 -14.17 -14.90
C SER A 11 2.75 -13.24 -14.04
N PRO A 12 2.47 -13.55 -12.76
CA PRO A 12 1.63 -12.70 -11.92
C PRO A 12 2.26 -11.33 -11.75
N GLY A 13 1.65 -10.37 -12.36
CA GLY A 13 1.53 -8.96 -12.09
C GLY A 13 2.68 -8.18 -11.47
N VAL A 14 3.85 -8.15 -12.07
CA VAL A 14 4.82 -7.08 -11.80
C VAL A 14 4.29 -5.80 -12.44
N LEU A 15 3.78 -4.87 -11.63
CA LEU A 15 3.40 -3.55 -12.12
C LEU A 15 4.66 -2.81 -12.61
N PRO A 16 4.64 -2.18 -13.79
CA PRO A 16 5.80 -1.50 -14.34
C PRO A 16 6.25 -0.34 -13.42
N PRO A 17 7.54 -0.01 -13.40
CA PRO A 17 8.08 1.09 -12.60
C PRO A 17 7.41 2.41 -12.98
N VAL A 18 7.12 3.23 -11.98
CA VAL A 18 6.46 4.52 -12.13
C VAL A 18 7.41 5.51 -12.77
N GLY A 19 7.38 5.65 -14.10
CA GLY A 19 8.00 6.78 -14.79
C GLY A 19 7.19 8.07 -14.57
N PRO A 20 7.85 9.24 -14.45
CA PRO A 20 7.20 10.47 -13.99
C PRO A 20 6.25 11.17 -14.97
N SER A 21 5.99 10.66 -16.19
CA SER A 21 5.49 11.54 -17.24
C SER A 21 4.14 11.24 -17.88
N LEU A 22 3.42 10.17 -17.56
CA LEU A 22 2.17 9.91 -18.30
C LEU A 22 0.93 9.52 -17.48
N LEU A 23 1.04 9.30 -16.19
CA LEU A 23 -0.06 8.75 -15.39
C LEU A 23 -0.72 9.74 -14.42
N VAL A 24 -0.33 11.01 -14.44
CA VAL A 24 -0.99 12.07 -13.66
C VAL A 24 -2.35 12.46 -14.24
N ARG A 25 -2.70 12.02 -15.45
CA ARG A 25 -3.93 12.45 -16.14
C ARG A 25 -5.09 11.47 -16.09
N ILE A 26 -4.91 10.25 -15.54
CA ILE A 26 -5.99 9.26 -15.53
C ILE A 26 -6.50 9.07 -14.10
N ALA A 27 -7.65 9.66 -13.87
CA ALA A 27 -8.57 9.39 -12.77
C ALA A 27 -8.10 9.74 -11.36
N VAL A 28 -7.61 10.95 -11.13
CA VAL A 28 -7.92 11.63 -9.88
C VAL A 28 -9.38 12.08 -9.95
N ARG A 29 -10.31 11.14 -10.03
CA ARG A 29 -11.71 11.42 -9.70
C ARG A 29 -11.85 11.49 -8.19
N PRO A 30 -12.65 12.41 -7.69
CA PRO A 30 -12.51 13.04 -6.38
C PRO A 30 -12.87 12.11 -5.22
N MET A 31 -12.01 11.17 -4.91
CA MET A 31 -11.96 10.55 -3.57
C MET A 31 -11.35 11.53 -2.56
N THR A 32 -10.83 12.66 -3.05
CA THR A 32 -10.27 13.76 -2.28
C THR A 32 -11.31 14.57 -1.50
N ARG A 33 -12.59 14.37 -1.69
CA ARG A 33 -13.63 15.10 -0.94
C ARG A 33 -13.93 14.52 0.45
N VAL A 34 -13.49 13.31 0.77
CA VAL A 34 -13.78 12.63 2.04
C VAL A 34 -12.53 12.37 2.89
N LEU A 35 -11.33 12.45 2.31
CA LEU A 35 -10.06 12.39 3.04
C LEU A 35 -9.61 13.80 3.45
N ASN A 36 -10.33 14.39 4.13
CA ASN A 36 -10.60 15.58 4.80
C ASN A 36 -9.54 16.12 5.79
N PRO A 37 -9.63 17.40 6.17
CA PRO A 37 -8.66 18.24 6.86
C PRO A 37 -8.03 17.61 8.11
N LEU A 38 -8.60 16.56 8.65
CA LEU A 38 -8.02 15.86 9.80
C LEU A 38 -6.72 15.12 9.43
N MET A 39 -6.65 14.51 8.23
CA MET A 39 -5.42 13.89 7.75
C MET A 39 -4.36 14.94 7.39
N VAL A 40 -4.77 16.08 6.86
CA VAL A 40 -3.85 17.20 6.57
C VAL A 40 -3.29 17.80 7.86
N LYS A 41 -4.08 17.92 8.93
CA LYS A 41 -3.60 18.38 10.24
C LYS A 41 -2.63 17.39 10.91
N ILE A 42 -2.79 16.10 10.69
CA ILE A 42 -1.92 15.08 11.26
C ILE A 42 -0.61 14.96 10.46
N THR A 43 -0.64 15.15 9.15
CA THR A 43 0.54 15.08 8.28
C THR A 43 1.42 16.33 8.35
N ASN A 44 0.91 17.47 8.84
CA ASN A 44 1.66 18.71 8.90
C ASN A 44 2.63 18.82 10.10
N ARG A 45 2.68 17.82 10.96
CA ARG A 45 3.72 17.70 11.98
C ARG A 45 4.84 16.78 11.47
N ARG A 46 6.04 17.32 11.33
CA ARG A 46 7.29 16.66 10.90
C ARG A 46 7.61 15.31 11.60
N GLN A 47 6.81 14.86 12.54
CA GLN A 47 6.97 13.59 13.25
C GLN A 47 6.22 12.41 12.62
N PHE A 48 5.37 12.64 11.62
CA PHE A 48 4.63 11.58 10.94
C PHE A 48 5.04 11.50 9.46
N SER A 49 6.29 11.12 9.21
CA SER A 49 6.74 10.69 7.88
C SER A 49 6.13 9.31 7.52
N MET A 50 4.78 9.24 7.56
CA MET A 50 4.03 8.04 7.21
C MET A 50 3.26 8.20 5.90
N ALA A 51 3.35 9.36 5.25
CA ALA A 51 2.65 9.59 4.00
C ALA A 51 3.25 8.72 2.90
N ALA A 52 2.44 7.84 2.35
CA ALA A 52 2.82 6.96 1.25
C ALA A 52 1.74 6.98 0.17
N GLN A 53 2.12 6.66 -1.05
CA GLN A 53 1.23 6.43 -2.17
C GLN A 53 1.18 4.93 -2.46
N LEU A 54 0.01 4.36 -2.38
CA LEU A 54 -0.24 2.96 -2.70
C LEU A 54 -0.85 2.87 -4.10
N ARG A 55 -0.18 2.20 -5.02
CA ARG A 55 -0.64 1.96 -6.37
C ARG A 55 -1.13 0.53 -6.50
N HIS A 56 -2.39 0.37 -6.88
CA HIS A 56 -3.04 -0.95 -6.95
C HIS A 56 -3.93 -1.06 -8.18
N VAL A 57 -4.22 -2.29 -8.59
CA VAL A 57 -5.11 -2.60 -9.72
C VAL A 57 -6.52 -2.87 -9.20
N GLY A 58 -7.51 -2.28 -9.82
CA GLY A 58 -8.91 -2.53 -9.51
C GLY A 58 -9.33 -3.95 -9.88
N ARG A 59 -9.77 -4.73 -8.90
CA ARG A 59 -10.16 -6.15 -9.06
C ARG A 59 -11.30 -6.38 -10.06
N ARG A 60 -12.13 -5.35 -10.33
CA ARG A 60 -13.26 -5.40 -11.27
C ARG A 60 -12.97 -4.69 -12.58
N SER A 61 -12.26 -3.58 -12.52
CA SER A 61 -12.04 -2.71 -13.69
C SER A 61 -10.73 -2.96 -14.40
N GLY A 62 -9.75 -3.60 -13.75
CA GLY A 62 -8.38 -3.71 -14.25
C GLY A 62 -7.61 -2.37 -14.28
N ASN A 63 -8.26 -1.25 -13.93
CA ASN A 63 -7.64 0.06 -13.93
C ASN A 63 -6.65 0.21 -12.77
N VAL A 64 -5.61 1.00 -13.00
CA VAL A 64 -4.64 1.36 -11.96
C VAL A 64 -5.16 2.57 -11.17
N TYR A 65 -5.12 2.46 -9.85
CA TYR A 65 -5.49 3.51 -8.92
C TYR A 65 -4.31 3.86 -8.02
N VAL A 66 -4.26 5.12 -7.59
CA VAL A 66 -3.32 5.59 -6.57
C VAL A 66 -4.11 6.07 -5.37
N THR A 67 -3.82 5.50 -4.21
CA THR A 67 -4.48 5.85 -2.95
C THR A 67 -3.44 6.36 -1.96
N PRO A 68 -3.62 7.56 -1.39
CA PRO A 68 -2.78 8.02 -0.29
C PRO A 68 -3.09 7.20 0.96
N VAL A 69 -2.06 6.69 1.61
CA VAL A 69 -2.15 5.90 2.84
C VAL A 69 -1.09 6.32 3.83
N GLY A 70 -1.31 6.02 5.11
CA GLY A 70 -0.22 6.03 6.07
C GLY A 70 0.51 4.68 6.01
N ALA A 71 1.81 4.67 5.76
CA ALA A 71 2.60 3.46 5.76
C ALA A 71 3.94 3.67 6.48
N ARG A 72 4.41 2.63 7.15
CA ARG A 72 5.79 2.55 7.66
C ARG A 72 6.51 1.42 6.97
N VAL A 73 7.63 1.74 6.35
CA VAL A 73 8.52 0.75 5.74
C VAL A 73 9.78 0.64 6.59
N SER A 74 10.19 -0.58 6.91
CA SER A 74 11.43 -0.86 7.62
C SER A 74 11.96 -2.24 7.20
N GLY A 75 13.16 -2.27 6.68
CA GLY A 75 13.72 -3.48 6.06
C GLY A 75 12.84 -3.95 4.90
N ASP A 76 12.44 -5.19 4.95
CA ASP A 76 11.59 -5.88 3.98
C ASP A 76 10.10 -5.87 4.31
N VAL A 77 9.68 -5.07 5.29
CA VAL A 77 8.29 -5.03 5.77
C VAL A 77 7.70 -3.63 5.64
N ALA A 78 6.48 -3.55 5.11
CA ALA A 78 5.62 -2.38 5.19
C ALA A 78 4.39 -2.67 6.06
N VAL A 79 3.99 -1.70 6.88
CA VAL A 79 2.78 -1.77 7.70
C VAL A 79 1.92 -0.55 7.43
N ILE A 80 0.65 -0.80 7.14
CA ILE A 80 -0.36 0.21 6.85
C ILE A 80 -1.49 0.08 7.87
N PRO A 81 -1.69 1.07 8.77
CA PRO A 81 -2.86 1.11 9.63
C PRO A 81 -4.15 1.31 8.81
N LEU A 82 -5.13 0.45 8.99
CA LEU A 82 -6.37 0.48 8.24
C LEU A 82 -7.42 1.34 8.95
N THR A 83 -7.42 2.63 8.70
CA THR A 83 -8.34 3.60 9.32
C THR A 83 -9.82 3.24 9.05
N PHE A 84 -10.12 2.71 7.86
CA PHE A 84 -11.46 2.28 7.46
C PHE A 84 -11.62 0.76 7.41
N GLY A 85 -10.72 0.04 8.07
CA GLY A 85 -10.71 -1.42 8.08
C GLY A 85 -10.35 -2.05 6.74
N ASN A 86 -10.46 -3.38 6.66
CA ASN A 86 -10.13 -4.18 5.49
C ASN A 86 -11.22 -4.17 4.39
N GLN A 87 -12.30 -3.42 4.60
CA GLN A 87 -13.43 -3.34 3.67
C GLN A 87 -13.27 -2.25 2.60
N SER A 88 -12.25 -1.38 2.72
CA SER A 88 -11.94 -0.37 1.72
C SER A 88 -11.62 -1.02 0.36
N ASP A 89 -12.01 -0.36 -0.74
CA ASP A 89 -11.82 -0.93 -2.07
C ASP A 89 -10.35 -1.16 -2.41
N TRP A 90 -9.47 -0.26 -2.01
CA TRP A 90 -8.04 -0.45 -2.24
C TRP A 90 -7.48 -1.67 -1.49
N ALA A 91 -7.92 -1.93 -0.24
CA ALA A 91 -7.48 -3.09 0.53
C ALA A 91 -7.97 -4.40 -0.11
N LYS A 92 -9.22 -4.42 -0.59
CA LYS A 92 -9.76 -5.55 -1.36
C LYS A 92 -9.01 -5.76 -2.68
N ASN A 93 -8.63 -4.69 -3.36
CA ASN A 93 -7.86 -4.76 -4.59
C ASN A 93 -6.47 -5.33 -4.36
N VAL A 94 -5.75 -4.87 -3.32
CA VAL A 94 -4.43 -5.40 -2.94
C VAL A 94 -4.51 -6.89 -2.59
N ARG A 95 -5.55 -7.28 -1.83
CA ARG A 95 -5.78 -8.70 -1.50
C ARG A 95 -6.00 -9.55 -2.77
N ALA A 96 -6.85 -9.07 -3.68
CA ALA A 96 -7.16 -9.81 -4.91
C ALA A 96 -5.98 -9.91 -5.86
N ALA A 97 -5.12 -8.89 -5.92
CA ALA A 97 -3.91 -8.89 -6.75
C ALA A 97 -2.71 -9.59 -6.11
N GLY A 98 -2.78 -9.93 -4.81
CA GLY A 98 -1.63 -10.47 -4.07
C GLY A 98 -0.51 -9.48 -3.81
N GLY A 99 -0.72 -8.18 -4.12
CA GLY A 99 0.29 -7.15 -3.93
C GLY A 99 -0.07 -5.80 -4.53
N CYS A 100 0.89 -4.89 -4.45
CA CYS A 100 0.77 -3.51 -4.94
C CYS A 100 2.17 -2.88 -5.07
N SER A 101 2.23 -1.62 -5.55
CA SER A 101 3.45 -0.82 -5.41
C SER A 101 3.23 0.26 -4.35
N ILE A 102 4.27 0.54 -3.57
CA ILE A 102 4.24 1.57 -2.53
C ILE A 102 5.37 2.56 -2.80
N ARG A 103 5.03 3.85 -2.78
CA ARG A 103 6.02 4.92 -2.74
C ARG A 103 5.99 5.56 -1.37
N ALA A 104 7.09 5.44 -0.65
CA ALA A 104 7.26 5.97 0.70
C ALA A 104 8.64 6.62 0.85
N ASN A 105 8.73 7.78 1.48
CA ASN A 105 9.98 8.50 1.70
C ASN A 105 10.82 8.72 0.42
N GLY A 106 10.16 8.93 -0.73
CA GLY A 106 10.82 9.11 -2.01
C GLY A 106 11.31 7.84 -2.70
N GLN A 107 11.16 6.67 -2.07
CA GLN A 107 11.55 5.36 -2.56
C GLN A 107 10.34 4.59 -3.06
N ASP A 108 10.50 3.89 -4.19
CA ASP A 108 9.49 2.98 -4.72
C ASP A 108 9.79 1.55 -4.29
N TYR A 109 8.74 0.82 -3.91
CA TYR A 109 8.80 -0.56 -3.46
C TYR A 109 7.78 -1.40 -4.21
N GLN A 110 8.13 -2.64 -4.53
CA GLN A 110 7.17 -3.70 -4.82
C GLN A 110 6.74 -4.34 -3.52
N ALA A 111 5.44 -4.49 -3.33
CA ALA A 111 4.86 -5.03 -2.11
C ALA A 111 4.01 -6.26 -2.44
N THR A 112 4.29 -7.36 -1.78
CA THR A 112 3.66 -8.67 -1.97
C THR A 112 3.18 -9.25 -0.65
N GLU A 113 2.53 -10.39 -0.70
CA GLU A 113 2.10 -11.14 0.49
C GLU A 113 1.25 -10.30 1.45
N PRO A 114 0.09 -9.77 1.01
CA PRO A 114 -0.76 -8.95 1.86
C PRO A 114 -1.37 -9.79 3.00
N GLU A 115 -0.99 -9.47 4.23
CA GLU A 115 -1.50 -10.08 5.44
C GLU A 115 -2.29 -9.06 6.27
N PHE A 116 -3.54 -9.39 6.56
CA PHE A 116 -4.43 -8.53 7.36
C PHE A 116 -4.39 -8.99 8.82
N LEU A 117 -3.82 -8.15 9.66
CA LEU A 117 -3.62 -8.42 11.07
C LEU A 117 -4.62 -7.64 11.92
N ASP A 118 -5.13 -8.26 12.96
CA ASP A 118 -5.80 -7.54 14.03
C ASP A 118 -4.77 -6.85 14.95
N ARG A 119 -5.24 -6.06 15.91
CA ARG A 119 -4.36 -5.32 16.82
C ARG A 119 -3.47 -6.24 17.65
N ARG A 120 -3.96 -7.43 18.04
CA ARG A 120 -3.22 -8.36 18.88
C ARG A 120 -2.08 -8.99 18.08
N ALA A 121 -2.37 -9.50 16.92
CA ALA A 121 -1.39 -10.09 16.01
C ALA A 121 -0.34 -9.06 15.53
N ALA A 122 -0.77 -7.81 15.28
CA ALA A 122 0.12 -6.72 14.88
C ALA A 122 0.97 -6.18 16.05
N GLY A 123 0.63 -6.47 17.29
CA GLY A 123 1.25 -5.86 18.49
C GLY A 123 2.78 -5.84 18.50
N PRO A 124 3.48 -6.97 18.33
CA PRO A 124 4.94 -7.02 18.30
C PRO A 124 5.52 -6.17 17.17
N LEU A 125 4.92 -6.23 15.97
CA LEU A 125 5.34 -5.48 14.80
C LEU A 125 5.12 -3.98 15.00
N LEU A 126 4.00 -3.57 15.58
CA LEU A 126 3.73 -2.18 15.92
C LEU A 126 4.71 -1.64 16.95
N ALA A 127 5.11 -2.47 17.91
CA ALA A 127 6.08 -2.07 18.94
C ALA A 127 7.48 -1.82 18.34
N SER A 128 7.87 -2.58 17.32
CA SER A 128 9.16 -2.42 16.66
C SER A 128 9.20 -1.24 15.67
N LEU A 129 8.07 -0.95 15.00
CA LEU A 129 8.03 0.03 13.91
C LEU A 129 7.51 1.41 14.32
N PHE A 130 6.71 1.50 15.38
CA PHE A 130 6.04 2.72 15.78
C PHE A 130 6.36 3.09 17.22
N ASN A 131 6.65 4.36 17.44
CA ASN A 131 6.84 4.88 18.79
C ASN A 131 5.53 4.81 19.62
N PRO A 132 5.60 4.90 20.95
CA PRO A 132 4.43 4.82 21.83
C PRO A 132 3.34 5.84 21.51
N VAL A 133 3.72 7.05 21.09
CA VAL A 133 2.79 8.14 20.77
C VAL A 133 1.96 7.79 19.50
N ALA A 134 2.60 7.26 18.47
CA ALA A 134 1.90 6.81 17.27
C ALA A 134 0.93 5.66 17.58
N ARG A 135 1.35 4.71 18.39
CA ARG A 135 0.49 3.58 18.84
C ARG A 135 -0.71 4.04 19.66
N ALA A 136 -0.51 5.02 20.54
CA ALA A 136 -1.60 5.65 21.27
C ALA A 136 -2.56 6.37 20.31
N GLY A 137 -2.05 7.08 19.32
CA GLY A 137 -2.84 7.71 18.26
C GLY A 137 -3.70 6.71 17.48
N PHE A 138 -3.15 5.56 17.12
CA PHE A 138 -3.93 4.48 16.47
C PHE A 138 -5.08 3.97 17.35
N LYS A 139 -4.83 3.85 18.65
CA LYS A 139 -5.86 3.46 19.61
C LYS A 139 -6.96 4.51 19.72
N MET A 140 -6.59 5.80 19.81
CA MET A 140 -7.55 6.91 19.86
C MET A 140 -8.39 7.02 18.59
N LEU A 141 -7.79 6.76 17.42
CA LEU A 141 -8.48 6.73 16.12
C LEU A 141 -9.31 5.47 15.90
N GLY A 142 -9.34 4.55 16.86
CA GLY A 142 -10.10 3.31 16.76
C GLY A 142 -9.56 2.32 15.70
N ILE A 143 -8.31 2.43 15.31
CA ILE A 143 -7.69 1.52 14.33
C ILE A 143 -7.55 0.14 14.95
N LYS A 144 -8.22 -0.84 14.38
CA LYS A 144 -8.27 -2.23 14.88
C LYS A 144 -7.54 -3.21 13.96
N GLN A 145 -7.28 -2.82 12.71
CA GLN A 145 -6.71 -3.67 11.69
C GLN A 145 -5.52 -3.01 11.01
N TYR A 146 -4.60 -3.83 10.57
CA TYR A 146 -3.34 -3.43 9.92
C TYR A 146 -3.10 -4.33 8.72
N LEU A 147 -2.51 -3.76 7.67
CA LEU A 147 -2.03 -4.52 6.52
C LEU A 147 -0.50 -4.59 6.61
N ARG A 148 0.01 -5.80 6.71
CA ARG A 148 1.43 -6.13 6.55
C ARG A 148 1.68 -6.55 5.12
N LEU A 149 2.81 -6.13 4.56
CA LEU A 149 3.27 -6.49 3.23
C LEU A 149 4.78 -6.78 3.28
N HIS A 150 5.22 -7.76 2.54
CA HIS A 150 6.64 -7.91 2.22
C HIS A 150 7.00 -6.90 1.13
N VAL A 151 8.12 -6.17 1.28
CA VAL A 151 8.53 -5.14 0.33
C VAL A 151 9.96 -5.33 -0.13
N THR A 152 10.18 -5.10 -1.43
CA THR A 152 11.51 -5.02 -2.04
C THR A 152 11.65 -3.68 -2.76
N PRO A 153 12.80 -2.98 -2.67
CA PRO A 153 13.02 -1.75 -3.41
C PRO A 153 12.83 -1.98 -4.91
N ALA A 154 12.07 -1.11 -5.56
CA ALA A 154 11.91 -1.17 -7.01
C ALA A 154 13.26 -0.82 -7.66
N GLY A 155 13.80 -1.74 -8.47
CA GLY A 155 15.12 -1.59 -9.08
C GLY A 155 16.22 -2.43 -8.42
N ALA A 156 15.92 -3.15 -7.34
CA ALA A 156 16.82 -4.20 -6.87
C ALA A 156 16.80 -5.37 -7.88
N PRO A 157 17.96 -5.90 -8.30
CA PRO A 157 17.97 -7.10 -9.13
C PRO A 157 17.27 -8.24 -8.38
N ALA A 158 16.42 -8.96 -9.08
CA ALA A 158 15.85 -10.19 -8.56
C ALA A 158 17.00 -11.15 -8.27
N GLY A 159 17.22 -11.47 -7.00
CA GLY A 159 18.22 -12.44 -6.55
C GLY A 159 17.84 -13.86 -6.94
#